data_06de48a974c983d0f7734d5f70bb83be
#
_entry.id   06de48a974c983d0f7734d5f70bb83be
#
_cell.length_a   1.000
_cell.length_b   1.000
_cell.length_c   1.000
_cell.angle_alpha   90.00
_cell.angle_beta   90.00
_cell.angle_gamma   90.00
#
_symmetry.space_group_name_H-M   'P 1'
#
loop_
_entity.id
_entity.type
_entity.pdbx_description
1 polymer ?
#
loop_
_entity_poly.entity_id
_entity_poly.type
_entity_poly.pdbx_seq_one_letter_code
_entity_poly.pdbx_strand_id
1 'polypeptide(L)'
;MKVIILRTFYIFNLNKNYIGLATSEPNKIYIILKSIYSYNDKNIVIPFNLFKEVCNSINVEFFNKYFYDKLVNDEDYTVFKNIHMYHNYFTNEESKMNIFKSHIKIKSNREDNIFLLNIKDITNLFVCDFINEYYNYFSSSYKK
;
A
#
# COMPACT_ATOMS: atom_id res chain seq x y z
N MET A 1 -20.64 17.95 15.25
CA MET A 1 -19.54 17.89 14.29
C MET A 1 -19.08 16.46 14.08
N LYS A 2 -18.82 16.12 12.83
CA LYS A 2 -18.42 14.78 12.52
C LYS A 2 -16.90 14.69 12.44
N VAL A 3 -16.32 13.71 13.10
CA VAL A 3 -14.89 13.50 13.07
C VAL A 3 -14.59 12.32 12.16
N ILE A 4 -13.72 12.52 11.19
CA ILE A 4 -13.28 11.45 10.30
C ILE A 4 -11.88 11.03 10.69
N ILE A 5 -11.74 9.76 11.04
CA ILE A 5 -10.45 9.22 11.42
C ILE A 5 -9.90 8.46 10.21
N LEU A 6 -8.74 8.91 9.73
CA LEU A 6 -8.12 8.28 8.58
C LEU A 6 -6.99 7.37 9.02
N ARG A 7 -6.95 6.20 8.41
CA ARG A 7 -5.84 5.26 8.57
C ARG A 7 -4.91 5.41 7.38
N THR A 8 -3.64 5.14 7.61
CA THR A 8 -2.65 5.22 6.56
C THR A 8 -2.06 3.84 6.30
N PHE A 9 -2.18 3.39 5.06
CA PHE A 9 -1.64 2.12 4.62
C PHE A 9 -0.48 2.36 3.68
N TYR A 10 0.61 1.64 3.89
CA TYR A 10 1.76 1.69 3.00
C TYR A 10 1.86 0.34 2.30
N ILE A 11 2.06 0.36 1.00
CA ILE A 11 2.14 -0.86 0.20
C ILE A 11 3.50 -0.93 -0.45
N PHE A 12 4.20 -2.03 -0.22
CA PHE A 12 5.55 -2.24 -0.69
C PHE A 12 5.60 -3.42 -1.65
N ASN A 13 6.45 -3.31 -2.65
CA ASN A 13 6.67 -4.39 -3.61
C ASN A 13 7.88 -5.19 -3.14
N LEU A 14 7.65 -6.39 -2.61
CA LEU A 14 8.73 -7.17 -2.02
C LEU A 14 9.66 -7.74 -3.07
N ASN A 15 10.94 -7.73 -2.75
CA ASN A 15 11.94 -8.41 -3.54
C ASN A 15 11.68 -9.91 -3.47
N LYS A 16 11.88 -10.61 -4.59
CA LYS A 16 11.57 -12.03 -4.66
C LYS A 16 12.32 -12.86 -3.62
N ASN A 17 13.48 -12.39 -3.17
CA ASN A 17 14.24 -13.12 -2.18
C ASN A 17 13.59 -13.12 -0.80
N TYR A 18 12.58 -12.26 -0.59
CA TYR A 18 11.89 -12.14 0.69
C TYR A 18 10.48 -12.70 0.64
N ILE A 19 10.06 -13.26 -0.48
CA ILE A 19 8.70 -13.81 -0.61
C ILE A 19 8.50 -15.00 0.31
N GLY A 20 9.52 -15.87 0.42
CA GLY A 20 9.42 -17.01 1.33
C GLY A 20 9.20 -16.58 2.76
N LEU A 21 9.95 -15.56 3.20
CA LEU A 21 9.80 -15.07 4.55
C LEU A 21 8.43 -14.41 4.75
N ALA A 22 7.96 -13.67 3.75
CA ALA A 22 6.65 -13.04 3.83
C ALA A 22 5.54 -14.07 3.95
N THR A 23 5.72 -15.22 3.31
CA THR A 23 4.73 -16.29 3.35
C THR A 23 4.73 -17.02 4.68
N SER A 24 5.93 -17.34 5.18
CA SER A 24 6.03 -18.16 6.39
C SER A 24 6.00 -17.33 7.66
N GLU A 25 6.61 -16.15 7.66
CA GLU A 25 6.69 -15.33 8.85
C GLU A 25 6.52 -13.86 8.48
N PRO A 26 5.30 -13.48 8.08
CA PRO A 26 5.06 -12.09 7.63
C PRO A 26 5.34 -11.04 8.70
N ASN A 27 5.27 -11.43 9.98
CA ASN A 27 5.59 -10.49 11.05
C ASN A 27 7.03 -9.99 10.97
N LYS A 28 7.94 -10.83 10.46
CA LYS A 28 9.33 -10.41 10.35
C LYS A 28 9.51 -9.36 9.26
N ILE A 29 8.79 -9.50 8.17
CA ILE A 29 8.81 -8.47 7.13
C ILE A 29 8.25 -7.17 7.69
N TYR A 30 7.16 -7.27 8.43
CA TYR A 30 6.55 -6.09 9.02
C TYR A 30 7.54 -5.37 9.96
N ILE A 31 8.27 -6.12 10.77
CA ILE A 31 9.22 -5.53 11.70
C ILE A 31 10.34 -4.81 10.94
N ILE A 32 10.83 -5.41 9.86
CA ILE A 32 11.86 -4.79 9.04
C ILE A 32 11.36 -3.48 8.45
N LEU A 33 10.17 -3.51 7.85
CA LEU A 33 9.62 -2.32 7.22
C LEU A 33 9.30 -1.24 8.23
N LYS A 34 8.84 -1.63 9.42
CA LYS A 34 8.58 -0.67 10.47
C LYS A 34 9.86 -0.01 10.96
N SER A 35 10.94 -0.78 11.03
CA SER A 35 12.24 -0.23 11.38
C SER A 35 12.67 0.84 10.40
N ILE A 36 12.53 0.55 9.12
CA ILE A 36 12.91 1.50 8.07
C ILE A 36 12.06 2.75 8.18
N TYR A 37 10.77 2.58 8.35
CA TYR A 37 9.85 3.70 8.45
C TYR A 37 10.13 4.58 9.66
N SER A 38 10.54 3.97 10.77
CA SER A 38 10.78 4.68 12.01
C SER A 38 12.07 5.48 12.03
N TYR A 39 12.99 5.13 11.14
CA TYR A 39 14.19 5.94 11.01
C TYR A 39 13.80 7.19 10.28
N ASN A 40 13.88 8.28 10.84
CA ASN A 40 13.51 9.47 10.14
C ASN A 40 14.60 9.92 9.23
N ASP A 41 15.18 11.01 9.52
CA ASP A 41 16.16 11.60 8.67
C ASP A 41 17.55 11.49 9.22
N LYS A 42 17.70 10.88 10.37
CA LYS A 42 18.98 10.98 11.06
C LYS A 42 20.06 10.16 10.38
N ASN A 43 19.72 9.02 9.87
CA ASN A 43 20.70 8.17 9.21
C ASN A 43 20.05 7.55 8.00
N ILE A 44 20.08 8.29 6.91
CA ILE A 44 19.34 7.89 5.72
C ILE A 44 19.98 6.72 5.01
N VAL A 45 21.30 6.59 5.09
CA VAL A 45 22.02 5.60 4.30
C VAL A 45 21.62 4.18 4.64
N ILE A 46 21.56 3.85 5.94
CA ILE A 46 21.26 2.50 6.35
C ILE A 46 19.84 2.08 6.03
N PRO A 47 18.83 2.88 6.36
CA PRO A 47 17.46 2.51 6.02
C PRO A 47 17.23 2.41 4.52
N PHE A 48 17.87 3.28 3.74
CA PHE A 48 17.70 3.26 2.30
C PHE A 48 18.28 1.98 1.70
N ASN A 49 19.46 1.59 2.13
CA ASN A 49 20.09 0.37 1.63
C ASN A 49 19.28 -0.86 2.02
N LEU A 50 18.82 -0.90 3.26
CA LEU A 50 17.99 -2.02 3.72
C LEU A 50 16.68 -2.07 2.95
N PHE A 51 16.08 -0.93 2.68
CA PHE A 51 14.87 -0.88 1.90
C PHE A 51 15.07 -1.45 0.51
N LYS A 52 16.17 -1.09 -0.15
CA LYS A 52 16.44 -1.57 -1.50
C LYS A 52 16.72 -3.07 -1.52
N GLU A 53 17.19 -3.61 -0.41
CA GLU A 53 17.42 -5.05 -0.33
C GLU A 53 16.10 -5.80 -0.23
N VAL A 54 15.15 -5.27 0.55
CA VAL A 54 13.90 -5.95 0.84
C VAL A 54 12.83 -5.67 -0.20
N CYS A 55 12.83 -4.47 -0.78
CA CYS A 55 11.75 -4.03 -1.66
C CYS A 55 12.26 -3.63 -3.03
N ASN A 56 11.43 -3.89 -4.03
CA ASN A 56 11.65 -3.38 -5.38
C ASN A 56 10.90 -2.08 -5.56
N SER A 57 11.24 -1.34 -6.60
CA SER A 57 10.50 -0.14 -6.95
C SER A 57 9.08 -0.47 -7.37
N ILE A 58 8.20 0.49 -7.20
CA ILE A 58 6.83 0.42 -7.71
C ILE A 58 6.84 0.87 -9.16
N ASN A 59 6.18 0.12 -10.02
CA ASN A 59 6.00 0.55 -11.41
C ASN A 59 4.83 1.53 -11.43
N VAL A 60 5.16 2.82 -11.37
CA VAL A 60 4.16 3.87 -11.22
C VAL A 60 3.18 3.88 -12.38
N GLU A 61 3.70 3.73 -13.61
CA GLU A 61 2.83 3.75 -14.78
C GLU A 61 1.85 2.59 -14.78
N PHE A 62 2.33 1.41 -14.39
CA PHE A 62 1.46 0.24 -14.34
C PHE A 62 0.31 0.46 -13.35
N PHE A 63 0.63 0.93 -12.15
CA PHE A 63 -0.40 1.07 -11.13
C PHE A 63 -1.36 2.21 -11.45
N ASN A 64 -0.87 3.31 -12.01
CA ASN A 64 -1.77 4.38 -12.42
C ASN A 64 -2.76 3.88 -13.46
N LYS A 65 -2.29 3.12 -14.44
CA LYS A 65 -3.17 2.59 -15.47
C LYS A 65 -4.12 1.53 -14.90
N TYR A 66 -3.59 0.68 -14.03
CA TYR A 66 -4.39 -0.39 -13.43
C TYR A 66 -5.61 0.17 -12.70
N PHE A 67 -5.39 1.16 -11.85
CA PHE A 67 -6.49 1.74 -11.10
C PHE A 67 -7.41 2.57 -11.98
N TYR A 68 -6.85 3.26 -12.95
CA TYR A 68 -7.68 4.02 -13.86
C TYR A 68 -8.62 3.09 -14.61
N ASP A 69 -8.08 2.00 -15.16
CA ASP A 69 -8.90 1.06 -15.93
C ASP A 69 -9.99 0.42 -15.07
N LYS A 70 -9.68 0.17 -13.81
CA LYS A 70 -10.64 -0.46 -12.90
C LYS A 70 -11.74 0.48 -12.44
N LEU A 71 -11.43 1.76 -12.28
CA LEU A 71 -12.33 2.66 -11.58
C LEU A 71 -12.87 3.81 -12.43
N VAL A 72 -12.45 3.92 -13.69
CA VAL A 72 -12.80 5.08 -14.51
C VAL A 72 -14.29 5.23 -14.70
N ASN A 73 -15.05 4.14 -14.69
CA ASN A 73 -16.48 4.22 -14.87
C ASN A 73 -17.26 4.45 -13.59
N ASP A 74 -16.56 4.53 -12.45
CA ASP A 74 -17.19 4.82 -11.17
C ASP A 74 -17.17 6.33 -11.00
N GLU A 75 -18.34 6.94 -10.89
CA GLU A 75 -18.42 8.41 -10.84
C GLU A 75 -17.84 8.99 -9.56
N ASP A 76 -17.59 8.16 -8.54
CA ASP A 76 -17.00 8.64 -7.29
C ASP A 76 -15.49 8.67 -7.33
N TYR A 77 -14.90 8.21 -8.42
CA TYR A 77 -13.45 8.12 -8.56
C TYR A 77 -12.92 9.28 -9.39
N THR A 78 -11.85 9.90 -8.91
CA THR A 78 -11.14 10.91 -9.67
C THR A 78 -9.65 10.64 -9.57
N VAL A 79 -8.91 11.12 -10.55
CA VAL A 79 -7.45 10.95 -10.56
C VAL A 79 -6.79 12.19 -11.13
N PHE A 80 -5.66 12.55 -10.54
CA PHE A 80 -4.81 13.61 -11.04
C PHE A 80 -3.37 13.17 -10.88
N LYS A 81 -2.71 12.88 -12.01
CA LYS A 81 -1.33 12.38 -12.00
C LYS A 81 -1.25 11.09 -11.17
N ASN A 82 -0.46 11.08 -10.11
CA ASN A 82 -0.26 9.90 -9.28
C ASN A 82 -1.20 9.85 -8.08
N ILE A 83 -2.17 10.74 -8.02
CA ILE A 83 -3.08 10.83 -6.88
C ILE A 83 -4.46 10.39 -7.33
N HIS A 84 -4.96 9.35 -6.68
CA HIS A 84 -6.28 8.79 -6.95
C HIS A 84 -7.16 9.03 -5.74
N MET A 85 -8.40 9.46 -5.97
CA MET A 85 -9.30 9.79 -4.87
C MET A 85 -10.63 9.11 -5.08
N TYR A 86 -11.26 8.73 -3.99
CA TYR A 86 -12.55 8.07 -4.02
C TYR A 86 -13.41 8.59 -2.89
N HIS A 87 -14.61 9.07 -3.22
CA HIS A 87 -15.52 9.59 -2.21
C HIS A 87 -16.91 9.07 -2.51
N ASN A 88 -17.40 8.16 -1.68
CA ASN A 88 -18.71 7.55 -1.86
C ASN A 88 -19.59 7.90 -0.66
N TYR A 89 -20.67 8.61 -0.92
CA TYR A 89 -21.55 9.07 0.16
C TYR A 89 -22.37 7.94 0.76
N PHE A 90 -22.69 6.93 -0.02
CA PHE A 90 -23.49 5.81 0.52
C PHE A 90 -22.72 5.00 1.53
N THR A 91 -21.50 4.67 1.22
CA THR A 91 -20.65 3.91 2.15
C THR A 91 -19.91 4.82 3.10
N ASN A 92 -19.99 6.12 2.88
CA ASN A 92 -19.26 7.12 3.65
C ASN A 92 -17.75 6.90 3.56
N GLU A 93 -17.29 6.46 2.40
CA GLU A 93 -15.87 6.23 2.20
C GLU A 93 -15.18 7.47 1.71
N GLU A 94 -14.03 7.77 2.31
CA GLU A 94 -13.14 8.82 1.86
C GLU A 94 -11.75 8.21 1.78
N SER A 95 -11.23 8.07 0.57
CA SER A 95 -9.95 7.43 0.36
C SER A 95 -9.11 8.23 -0.62
N LYS A 96 -7.80 8.24 -0.38
CA LYS A 96 -6.84 8.91 -1.23
C LYS A 96 -5.62 8.03 -1.36
N MET A 97 -5.18 7.79 -2.58
CA MET A 97 -4.02 6.96 -2.84
C MET A 97 -2.99 7.74 -3.63
N ASN A 98 -1.76 7.77 -3.11
CA ASN A 98 -0.63 8.35 -3.82
C ASN A 98 0.30 7.23 -4.23
N ILE A 99 0.68 7.21 -5.50
CA ILE A 99 1.60 6.19 -6.01
C ILE A 99 2.98 6.80 -6.16
N PHE A 100 3.90 6.34 -5.30
CA PHE A 100 5.28 6.78 -5.34
C PHE A 100 6.15 5.66 -5.91
N LYS A 101 7.36 6.01 -6.30
CA LYS A 101 8.28 5.02 -6.84
C LYS A 101 8.69 4.00 -5.79
N SER A 102 8.77 4.40 -4.53
CA SER A 102 9.19 3.50 -3.47
C SER A 102 8.03 2.70 -2.89
N HIS A 103 6.82 3.24 -2.89
CA HIS A 103 5.69 2.60 -2.25
C HIS A 103 4.40 3.27 -2.68
N ILE A 104 3.28 2.64 -2.34
CA ILE A 104 1.97 3.24 -2.53
C ILE A 104 1.44 3.60 -1.16
N LYS A 105 0.88 4.79 -1.03
CA LYS A 105 0.35 5.27 0.25
C LYS A 105 -1.14 5.52 0.11
N ILE A 106 -1.93 4.90 0.99
CA ILE A 106 -3.39 5.05 0.98
C ILE A 106 -3.83 5.61 2.32
N LYS A 107 -4.58 6.70 2.27
CA LYS A 107 -5.26 7.22 3.46
C LYS A 107 -6.74 7.00 3.28
N SER A 108 -7.38 6.37 4.27
CA SER A 108 -8.80 6.05 4.15
C SER A 108 -9.43 5.95 5.52
N ASN A 109 -10.72 6.26 5.59
CA ASN A 109 -11.49 6.06 6.81
C ASN A 109 -12.03 4.63 6.90
N ARG A 110 -11.65 3.76 5.95
CA ARG A 110 -12.10 2.37 5.94
C ARG A 110 -10.93 1.43 5.70
N GLU A 111 -10.93 0.33 6.42
CA GLU A 111 -9.93 -0.69 6.17
C GLU A 111 -10.19 -1.39 4.84
N ASP A 112 -11.47 -1.62 4.52
CA ASP A 112 -11.87 -2.27 3.27
C ASP A 112 -12.12 -1.23 2.18
N ASN A 113 -11.20 -0.28 2.03
CA ASN A 113 -11.38 0.78 1.03
C ASN A 113 -11.22 0.24 -0.38
N ILE A 114 -11.70 1.04 -1.33
CA ILE A 114 -11.74 0.62 -2.73
C ILE A 114 -10.36 0.29 -3.29
N PHE A 115 -9.34 1.03 -2.85
CA PHE A 115 -8.00 0.82 -3.39
C PHE A 115 -7.39 -0.50 -2.90
N LEU A 116 -7.53 -0.81 -1.62
CA LEU A 116 -7.03 -2.08 -1.11
C LEU A 116 -7.80 -3.26 -1.66
N LEU A 117 -9.11 -3.11 -1.84
CA LEU A 117 -9.91 -4.18 -2.42
C LEU A 117 -9.47 -4.54 -3.82
N ASN A 118 -9.07 -3.53 -4.60
CA ASN A 118 -8.63 -3.79 -5.97
C ASN A 118 -7.18 -4.23 -6.08
N ILE A 119 -6.33 -3.81 -5.15
CA ILE A 119 -4.91 -4.10 -5.27
C ILE A 119 -4.54 -5.50 -4.78
N LYS A 120 -5.40 -6.12 -4.00
CA LYS A 120 -5.06 -7.43 -3.42
C LYS A 120 -4.97 -8.54 -4.45
N ASP A 121 -5.42 -8.28 -5.67
CA ASP A 121 -5.27 -9.25 -6.75
C ASP A 121 -3.86 -9.22 -7.36
N ILE A 122 -3.05 -8.26 -6.98
CA ILE A 122 -1.68 -8.14 -7.47
C ILE A 122 -0.76 -8.80 -6.47
N THR A 123 0.12 -9.68 -6.97
CA THR A 123 0.94 -10.50 -6.08
C THR A 123 2.19 -9.77 -5.61
N ASN A 124 2.75 -10.27 -4.52
CA ASN A 124 4.02 -9.83 -3.96
C ASN A 124 3.98 -8.44 -3.34
N LEU A 125 2.79 -7.99 -2.99
CA LEU A 125 2.63 -6.70 -2.32
C LEU A 125 2.40 -6.93 -0.84
N PHE A 126 3.06 -6.10 -0.04
CA PHE A 126 2.97 -6.18 1.42
C PHE A 126 2.39 -4.87 1.94
N VAL A 127 1.30 -4.98 2.70
CA VAL A 127 0.58 -3.82 3.20
C VAL A 127 0.87 -3.64 4.67
N CYS A 128 1.16 -2.40 5.08
CA CYS A 128 1.42 -2.09 6.49
C CYS A 128 0.63 -0.87 6.93
N ASP A 129 0.06 -0.97 8.13
CA ASP A 129 -0.46 0.18 8.85
C ASP A 129 0.35 0.24 10.13
N PHE A 130 1.37 1.10 10.16
CA PHE A 130 2.35 1.09 11.26
C PHE A 130 1.76 1.61 12.57
N ILE A 131 0.74 2.44 12.49
CA ILE A 131 0.13 2.99 13.69
C ILE A 131 -0.73 1.95 14.38
N ASN A 132 -1.49 1.18 13.63
CA ASN A 132 -2.37 0.17 14.18
C ASN A 132 -1.74 -1.22 14.21
N GLU A 133 -0.47 -1.32 13.84
CA GLU A 133 0.28 -2.58 13.87
C GLU A 133 -0.42 -3.66 13.06
N TYR A 134 -0.91 -3.29 11.88
CA TYR A 134 -1.59 -4.20 10.98
C TYR A 134 -0.73 -4.43 9.75
N TYR A 135 -0.72 -5.66 9.27
CA TYR A 135 -0.02 -5.97 8.03
C TYR A 135 -0.71 -7.13 7.32
N ASN A 136 -0.49 -7.22 6.02
CA ASN A 136 -1.03 -8.29 5.20
C ASN A 136 -0.14 -8.46 3.98
N TYR A 137 0.06 -9.71 3.59
CA TYR A 137 0.86 -10.04 2.41
C TYR A 137 -0.07 -10.58 1.33
N PHE A 138 -0.07 -9.96 0.18
CA PHE A 138 -0.89 -10.40 -0.95
C PHE A 138 -0.10 -11.38 -1.79
N SER A 139 -0.51 -12.63 -1.74
CA SER A 139 0.17 -13.72 -2.41
C SER A 139 -0.74 -14.29 -3.47
N SER A 140 -0.15 -14.82 -4.52
CA SER A 140 -0.95 -15.47 -5.56
C SER A 140 -1.34 -16.88 -5.18
N SER A 141 -0.86 -17.37 -4.05
CA SER A 141 -1.07 -18.76 -3.70
C SER A 141 -2.52 -19.10 -3.41
N TYR A 142 -3.34 -18.13 -3.14
CA TYR A 142 -4.73 -18.41 -2.88
C TYR A 142 -5.48 -18.81 -4.11
N LYS A 143 -4.88 -18.60 -5.27
CA LYS A 143 -5.58 -19.03 -6.40
C LYS A 143 -5.43 -20.43 -6.51
N LYS A 144 -6.18 -21.02 -6.78
CA LYS A 144 -5.95 -22.31 -6.92
C LYS A 144 -6.81 -22.92 -7.58
#